data_a3a9c5e0e6a620b2511b2eec242f116e
#
_entry.id   a3a9c5e0e6a620b2511b2eec242f116e
#
_cell.length_a   1.000
_cell.length_b   1.000
_cell.length_c   1.000
_cell.angle_alpha   90.00
_cell.angle_beta   90.00
_cell.angle_gamma   90.00
#
_symmetry.space_group_name_H-M   'P 1'
#
loop_
_entity.id
_entity.type
_entity.pdbx_description
1 polymer ?
#
loop_
_entity_poly.entity_id
_entity_poly.type
_entity_poly.pdbx_seq_one_letter_code
_entity_poly.pdbx_strand_id
1 'polypeptide(L)' 'MNIEQKVKDIIVQQLGVDAEKVKPEASFVEDLGADSLDTVELVMAFEEEFGVEIPDDAAEKIRTVGDAVTYLKEHVKEA' A
#
# COMPACT_ATOMS: atom_id res chain seq x y z
N MET A 1 -15.56 5.11 -3.07
CA MET A 1 -14.22 4.60 -3.48
C MET A 1 -13.90 3.34 -2.70
N ASN A 2 -13.51 2.29 -3.36
CA ASN A 2 -13.08 1.07 -2.68
C ASN A 2 -11.58 1.12 -2.46
N ILE A 3 -11.18 1.51 -1.26
CA ILE A 3 -9.78 1.70 -0.91
C ILE A 3 -9.01 0.38 -0.97
N GLU A 4 -9.60 -0.70 -0.46
CA GLU A 4 -8.95 -2.01 -0.49
C GLU A 4 -8.63 -2.46 -1.91
N GLN A 5 -9.57 -2.30 -2.83
CA GLN A 5 -9.36 -2.69 -4.22
C GLN A 5 -8.30 -1.82 -4.87
N LYS A 6 -8.31 -0.52 -4.62
CA LYS A 6 -7.30 0.38 -5.19
C LYS A 6 -5.91 0.08 -4.67
N VAL A 7 -5.78 -0.20 -3.37
CA VAL A 7 -4.50 -0.59 -2.78
C VAL A 7 -3.99 -1.86 -3.44
N LYS A 8 -4.86 -2.84 -3.59
CA LYS A 8 -4.51 -4.11 -4.23
C LYS A 8 -4.03 -3.91 -5.67
N ASP A 9 -4.76 -3.11 -6.44
CA ASP A 9 -4.40 -2.83 -7.83
C ASP A 9 -3.04 -2.15 -7.93
N ILE A 10 -2.77 -1.20 -7.06
CA ILE A 10 -1.49 -0.50 -7.03
C ILE A 10 -0.35 -1.47 -6.72
N ILE A 11 -0.54 -2.32 -5.73
CA ILE A 11 0.48 -3.30 -5.34
C ILE A 11 0.78 -4.26 -6.49
N VAL A 12 -0.26 -4.76 -7.14
CA VAL A 12 -0.10 -5.66 -8.29
C VAL A 12 0.72 -4.98 -9.39
N GLN A 13 0.42 -3.73 -9.69
CA GLN A 13 1.14 -3.01 -10.74
C GLN A 13 2.58 -2.69 -10.35
N GLN A 14 2.83 -2.29 -9.12
CA GLN A 14 4.16 -1.89 -8.69
C GLN A 14 5.09 -3.08 -8.46
N LEU A 15 4.59 -4.16 -7.90
CA LEU A 15 5.41 -5.32 -7.56
C LEU A 15 5.34 -6.45 -8.58
N GLY A 16 4.37 -6.40 -9.47
CA GLY A 16 4.19 -7.45 -10.46
C GLY A 16 3.80 -8.80 -9.86
N VAL A 17 3.06 -8.78 -8.76
CA VAL A 17 2.62 -10.00 -8.09
C VAL A 17 1.18 -10.32 -8.44
N ASP A 18 0.78 -11.58 -8.23
CA ASP A 18 -0.60 -11.98 -8.45
C ASP A 18 -1.53 -11.35 -7.41
N ALA A 19 -2.70 -10.94 -7.87
CA ALA A 19 -3.71 -10.34 -6.99
C ALA A 19 -4.09 -11.28 -5.84
N GLU A 20 -4.04 -12.59 -6.08
CA GLU A 20 -4.35 -13.58 -5.06
C GLU A 20 -3.39 -13.57 -3.88
N LYS A 21 -2.18 -13.08 -4.08
CA LYS A 21 -1.18 -12.99 -3.03
C LYS A 21 -1.31 -11.71 -2.20
N VAL A 22 -2.08 -10.76 -2.68
CA VAL A 22 -2.27 -9.48 -2.00
C VAL A 22 -3.40 -9.60 -1.01
N LYS A 23 -3.08 -10.11 0.17
CA LYS A 23 -4.03 -10.33 1.26
C LYS A 23 -3.75 -9.34 2.39
N PRO A 24 -4.74 -9.03 3.24
CA PRO A 24 -4.51 -8.07 4.33
C PRO A 24 -3.33 -8.43 5.23
N GLU A 25 -3.10 -9.71 5.47
CA GLU A 25 -1.98 -10.16 6.32
C GLU A 25 -0.66 -10.26 5.57
N ALA A 26 -0.64 -10.08 4.26
CA ALA A 26 0.59 -10.20 3.48
C ALA A 26 1.58 -9.07 3.79
N SER A 27 2.81 -9.44 4.09
CA SER A 27 3.89 -8.48 4.28
C SER A 27 4.47 -8.08 2.93
N PHE A 28 4.70 -6.79 2.73
CA PHE A 28 5.29 -6.32 1.47
C PHE A 28 6.66 -6.94 1.22
N VAL A 29 7.48 -7.01 2.25
CA VAL A 29 8.85 -7.52 2.11
C VAL A 29 8.87 -9.06 2.12
N GLU A 30 8.24 -9.67 3.10
CA GLU A 30 8.35 -11.12 3.30
C GLU A 30 7.47 -11.93 2.35
N ASP A 31 6.25 -11.48 2.13
CA ASP A 31 5.30 -12.25 1.32
C ASP A 31 5.27 -11.81 -0.15
N LEU A 32 5.46 -10.53 -0.40
CA LEU A 32 5.38 -9.98 -1.75
C LEU A 32 6.75 -9.69 -2.37
N GLY A 33 7.81 -9.86 -1.60
CA GLY A 33 9.16 -9.73 -2.10
C GLY A 33 9.62 -8.32 -2.42
N ALA A 34 8.98 -7.31 -1.81
CA ALA A 34 9.37 -5.92 -2.03
C ALA A 34 10.67 -5.60 -1.29
N ASP A 35 11.58 -4.88 -1.94
CA ASP A 35 12.77 -4.37 -1.26
C ASP A 35 12.50 -2.94 -0.79
N SER A 36 13.52 -2.28 -0.24
CA SER A 36 13.35 -0.93 0.31
C SER A 36 12.95 0.09 -0.76
N LEU A 37 13.46 -0.06 -1.97
CA LEU A 37 13.09 0.82 -3.07
C LEU A 37 11.64 0.60 -3.49
N ASP A 38 11.22 -0.65 -3.55
CA ASP A 38 9.83 -1.00 -3.90
C ASP A 38 8.85 -0.42 -2.88
N THR A 39 9.18 -0.49 -1.60
CA THR A 39 8.30 0.06 -0.56
C THR A 39 8.18 1.57 -0.66
N VAL A 40 9.27 2.26 -0.98
CA VAL A 40 9.23 3.72 -1.21
C VAL A 40 8.34 4.05 -2.40
N GLU A 41 8.47 3.30 -3.49
CA GLU A 41 7.65 3.52 -4.68
C GLU A 41 6.17 3.25 -4.41
N LEU A 42 5.86 2.23 -3.60
CA LEU A 42 4.49 1.94 -3.20
C LEU A 42 3.89 3.09 -2.40
N VAL A 43 4.64 3.62 -1.44
CA VAL A 43 4.18 4.74 -0.64
C VAL A 43 3.89 5.95 -1.52
N MET A 44 4.78 6.25 -2.46
CA MET A 44 4.59 7.36 -3.39
C MET A 44 3.35 7.15 -4.27
N ALA A 45 3.15 5.92 -4.73
CA ALA A 45 1.98 5.61 -5.55
C ALA A 45 0.68 5.79 -4.76
N PHE A 46 0.67 5.37 -3.50
CA PHE A 46 -0.49 5.58 -2.64
C PHE A 46 -0.75 7.07 -2.42
N GLU A 47 0.29 7.85 -2.20
CA GLU A 47 0.13 9.29 -2.02
C GLU A 47 -0.50 9.95 -3.24
N GLU A 48 -0.04 9.59 -4.42
CA GLU A 48 -0.58 10.14 -5.66
C GLU A 48 -2.01 9.70 -5.93
N GLU A 49 -2.28 8.41 -5.73
CA GLU A 49 -3.59 7.85 -6.06
C GLU A 49 -4.68 8.33 -5.10
N PHE A 50 -4.36 8.47 -3.84
CA PHE A 50 -5.33 8.85 -2.82
C PHE A 50 -5.25 10.32 -2.40
N GLY A 51 -4.28 11.05 -2.89
CA GLY A 51 -4.11 12.47 -2.55
C GLY A 51 -3.80 12.71 -1.08
N VAL A 52 -3.02 11.83 -0.47
CA VAL A 52 -2.64 11.93 0.94
C VAL A 52 -1.14 12.05 1.10
N GLU A 53 -0.70 12.53 2.24
CA GLU A 53 0.72 12.53 2.60
C GLU A 53 1.00 11.39 3.56
N ILE A 54 2.04 10.62 3.28
CA ILE A 54 2.48 9.54 4.15
C ILE A 54 3.90 9.87 4.60
N PRO A 55 4.07 10.47 5.78
CA PRO A 55 5.42 10.81 6.27
C PRO A 55 6.23 9.55 6.54
N ASP A 56 7.55 9.68 6.57
CA ASP A 56 8.45 8.55 6.70
C ASP A 56 8.16 7.69 7.92
N ASP A 57 7.85 8.30 9.05
CA ASP A 57 7.55 7.55 10.26
C ASP A 57 6.27 6.72 10.13
N ALA A 58 5.27 7.24 9.42
CA ALA A 58 4.06 6.48 9.14
C ALA A 58 4.34 5.36 8.14
N ALA A 59 5.15 5.64 7.11
CA ALA A 59 5.53 4.65 6.11
C ALA A 59 6.24 3.46 6.75
N GLU A 60 7.08 3.70 7.75
CA GLU A 60 7.78 2.64 8.47
C GLU A 60 6.84 1.69 9.20
N LYS A 61 5.65 2.16 9.56
CA LYS A 61 4.66 1.34 10.25
C LYS A 61 3.77 0.55 9.29
N ILE A 62 3.81 0.91 8.01
CA ILE A 62 3.03 0.22 6.98
C ILE A 62 3.85 -0.96 6.47
N ARG A 63 3.65 -2.12 7.07
CA ARG A 63 4.40 -3.33 6.76
C ARG A 63 3.59 -4.37 6.00
N THR A 64 2.28 -4.35 6.17
CA THR A 64 1.38 -5.28 5.51
C THR A 64 0.36 -4.53 4.67
N VAL A 65 -0.30 -5.27 3.79
CA VAL A 65 -1.38 -4.72 2.97
C VAL A 65 -2.47 -4.13 3.86
N GLY A 66 -2.83 -4.83 4.94
CA GLY A 66 -3.84 -4.35 5.89
C GLY A 66 -3.45 -3.05 6.56
N ASP A 67 -2.17 -2.90 6.91
CA ASP A 67 -1.67 -1.66 7.50
C ASP A 67 -1.86 -0.48 6.54
N ALA A 68 -1.55 -0.71 5.26
CA ALA A 68 -1.72 0.33 4.24
C ALA A 68 -3.20 0.70 4.07
N VAL A 69 -4.06 -0.29 4.01
CA VAL A 69 -5.51 -0.05 3.87
C VAL A 69 -6.02 0.74 5.07
N THR A 70 -5.65 0.34 6.28
CA THR A 70 -6.08 1.03 7.50
C THR A 70 -5.63 2.49 7.51
N TYR A 71 -4.37 2.73 7.18
CA TYR A 71 -3.84 4.09 7.14
C TYR A 71 -4.61 4.95 6.14
N LEU A 72 -4.80 4.42 4.94
CA LEU A 72 -5.47 5.16 3.88
C LEU A 72 -6.94 5.44 4.21
N LYS A 73 -7.63 4.49 4.83
CA LYS A 73 -9.02 4.71 5.25
C LYS A 73 -9.14 5.83 6.27
N GLU A 74 -8.14 5.97 7.14
CA GLU A 74 -8.14 7.01 8.16
C GLU A 74 -7.80 8.39 7.62
N HIS A 75 -7.03 8.46 6.56
CA HIS A 75 -6.45 9.71 6.07
C HIS A 75 -7.02 10.20 4.74
N VAL A 76 -7.57 9.31 3.92
CA VAL A 76 -8.14 9.74 2.65
C VAL A 76 -9.48 10.42 2.89
N LYS A 77 -9.73 11.50 2.17
CA LYS A 77 -11.01 12.18 2.22
C LYS A 77 -11.86 11.69 1.06
N GLU A 78 -12.92 11.00 1.39
CA GLU A 78 -13.88 10.59 0.38
C GLU A 78 -14.88 11.72 0.16
N ALA A 79 -15.05 12.04 -1.09
CA ALA A 79 -16.02 13.06 -1.47
C ALA A 79 -17.43 12.49 -1.42
#